data_b31ffdbbdd1cdbeb56f33d78cf7fc7e8
#
_entry.id   b31ffdbbdd1cdbeb56f33d78cf7fc7e8
#
_cell.length_a   1.000
_cell.length_b   1.000
_cell.length_c   1.000
_cell.angle_alpha   90.00
_cell.angle_beta   90.00
_cell.angle_gamma   90.00
#
_symmetry.space_group_name_H-M   'P 1'
#
loop_
_entity.id
_entity.type
_entity.pdbx_description
1 polymer ?
#
loop_
_entity_poly.entity_id
_entity_poly.type
_entity_poly.pdbx_seq_one_letter_code
_entity_poly.pdbx_strand_id
1 'polypeptide(L)'
;MDPDQKVLAGVGVDKKGKGFNSGFEQLKQIADSAQIPLIVFLHADAEECKVRKYNSQGIEIIKWCKSNHIMLIKDLDCGFTESDYRDGIHINKLGQRKLAWIMEKYLKGLSL
;
A
#
# COMPACT_ATOMS: atom_id res chain seq x y z
N MET A 1 23.74 -5.19 0.20
CA MET A 1 23.28 -4.67 0.04
C MET A 1 23.43 -4.36 -0.19
N ASP A 2 23.39 -4.56 -0.15
CA ASP A 2 23.17 -4.06 -0.50
C ASP A 2 23.56 -3.51 -1.12
N PRO A 3 24.12 -4.03 -0.90
CA PRO A 3 24.61 -2.89 -1.32
C PRO A 3 23.88 -2.03 -1.86
N ASP A 4 23.24 -2.23 -1.80
CA ASP A 4 22.37 -1.55 -2.35
C ASP A 4 21.46 -0.84 -1.59
N GLN A 5 21.77 -0.39 -0.48
CA GLN A 5 20.88 0.26 0.35
C GLN A 5 20.41 1.56 -0.16
N LYS A 6 21.28 2.34 -0.69
CA LYS A 6 20.87 3.58 -1.23
C LYS A 6 19.98 3.36 -2.41
N VAL A 7 20.20 2.26 -2.99
CA VAL A 7 19.40 1.91 -4.08
C VAL A 7 18.02 1.58 -3.65
N LEU A 8 17.91 0.96 -2.49
CA LEU A 8 16.63 0.59 -2.01
C LEU A 8 15.69 1.74 -1.90
N ALA A 9 16.19 2.88 -1.59
CA ALA A 9 15.34 4.02 -1.43
C ALA A 9 14.56 4.34 -2.68
N GLY A 10 15.14 4.09 -3.84
CA GLY A 10 14.44 4.41 -5.05
C GLY A 10 13.88 3.24 -5.78
N VAL A 11 14.16 2.06 -5.25
CA VAL A 11 13.77 0.89 -5.95
C VAL A 11 12.31 0.64 -5.89
N GLY A 12 11.70 0.50 -7.03
CA GLY A 12 10.32 0.08 -7.10
C GLY A 12 9.34 1.11 -6.69
N VAL A 13 9.78 2.21 -6.16
CA VAL A 13 8.82 3.18 -5.70
C VAL A 13 8.76 4.38 -6.61
N ASP A 14 9.87 5.04 -6.81
CA ASP A 14 9.84 6.24 -7.60
C ASP A 14 10.62 6.15 -8.88
N LYS A 15 10.87 4.96 -9.35
CA LYS A 15 11.65 4.81 -10.52
C LYS A 15 10.86 5.17 -11.73
N LYS A 16 11.14 6.29 -12.28
CA LYS A 16 10.44 6.74 -13.44
C LYS A 16 10.82 5.93 -14.64
N GLY A 17 9.88 5.71 -15.52
CA GLY A 17 10.14 5.03 -16.77
C GLY A 17 10.29 3.55 -16.69
N LYS A 18 10.15 2.97 -15.52
CA LYS A 18 10.31 1.54 -15.37
C LYS A 18 9.02 0.75 -15.44
N GLY A 19 7.92 1.42 -15.46
CA GLY A 19 6.66 0.72 -15.43
C GLY A 19 6.36 0.12 -14.08
N PHE A 20 5.40 -0.76 -14.05
CA PHE A 20 4.93 -1.32 -12.80
C PHE A 20 5.90 -2.37 -12.27
N ASN A 21 6.03 -2.42 -10.96
CA ASN A 21 6.94 -3.35 -10.30
C ASN A 21 6.48 -4.79 -10.49
N SER A 22 7.34 -5.61 -11.09
CA SER A 22 7.00 -7.00 -11.37
C SER A 22 6.80 -7.84 -10.11
N GLY A 23 7.22 -7.34 -8.96
CA GLY A 23 7.02 -8.04 -7.70
C GLY A 23 5.55 -8.27 -7.38
N PHE A 24 4.68 -7.38 -7.84
CA PHE A 24 3.24 -7.56 -7.63
C PHE A 24 2.74 -8.79 -8.39
N GLU A 25 3.20 -8.98 -9.61
CA GLU A 25 2.81 -10.17 -10.37
C GLU A 25 3.33 -11.44 -9.73
N GLN A 26 4.53 -11.40 -9.21
CA GLN A 26 5.10 -12.55 -8.54
C GLN A 26 4.32 -12.90 -7.28
N LEU A 27 3.95 -11.89 -6.49
CA LEU A 27 3.13 -12.13 -5.31
C LEU A 27 1.80 -12.75 -5.67
N LYS A 28 1.19 -12.24 -6.73
CA LYS A 28 -0.09 -12.78 -7.18
C LYS A 28 0.04 -14.23 -7.58
N GLN A 29 1.10 -14.57 -8.31
CA GLN A 29 1.33 -15.95 -8.72
C GLN A 29 1.51 -16.87 -7.53
N ILE A 30 2.25 -16.42 -6.53
CA ILE A 30 2.46 -17.20 -5.32
C ILE A 30 1.14 -17.43 -4.58
N ALA A 31 0.36 -16.37 -4.42
CA ALA A 31 -0.91 -16.47 -3.73
C ALA A 31 -1.87 -17.39 -4.48
N ASP A 32 -1.94 -17.25 -5.80
CA ASP A 32 -2.81 -18.08 -6.61
C ASP A 32 -2.39 -19.54 -6.53
N SER A 33 -1.10 -19.81 -6.60
CA SER A 33 -0.59 -21.17 -6.53
C SER A 33 -0.88 -21.80 -5.16
N ALA A 34 -0.81 -21.01 -4.12
CA ALA A 34 -1.08 -21.50 -2.76
C ALA A 34 -2.58 -21.49 -2.44
N GLN A 35 -3.39 -20.95 -3.34
CA GLN A 35 -4.83 -20.83 -3.15
C GLN A 35 -5.18 -20.03 -1.91
N ILE A 36 -4.43 -18.94 -1.69
CA ILE A 36 -4.72 -18.03 -0.58
C ILE A 36 -5.07 -16.67 -1.15
N PRO A 37 -5.90 -15.90 -0.44
CA PRO A 37 -6.27 -14.57 -0.92
C PRO A 37 -5.08 -13.62 -0.81
N LEU A 38 -5.02 -12.68 -1.74
CA LEU A 38 -4.04 -11.60 -1.68
C LEU A 38 -4.81 -10.31 -1.44
N ILE A 39 -4.40 -9.58 -0.43
CA ILE A 39 -5.03 -8.31 -0.09
C ILE A 39 -3.94 -7.26 -0.10
N VAL A 40 -4.21 -6.14 -0.73
CA VAL A 40 -3.25 -5.05 -0.79
C VAL A 40 -3.77 -3.90 0.06
N PHE A 41 -2.93 -3.38 0.92
CA PHE A 41 -3.24 -2.19 1.70
C PHE A 41 -2.36 -1.06 1.17
N LEU A 42 -2.99 -0.05 0.60
CA LEU A 42 -2.26 1.08 0.04
C LEU A 42 -2.22 2.18 1.09
N HIS A 43 -1.02 2.50 1.52
CA HIS A 43 -0.78 3.43 2.61
C HIS A 43 -0.18 4.72 2.07
N ALA A 44 -0.86 5.82 2.31
CA ALA A 44 -0.41 7.13 1.88
C ALA A 44 0.64 7.66 2.85
N ASP A 45 1.50 8.54 2.36
CA ASP A 45 2.36 9.30 3.27
C ASP A 45 1.63 10.58 3.68
N ALA A 46 2.29 11.39 4.50
CA ALA A 46 1.65 12.59 5.04
C ALA A 46 1.26 13.58 3.94
N GLU A 47 2.11 13.71 2.94
CA GLU A 47 1.84 14.64 1.85
C GLU A 47 0.64 14.17 1.02
N GLU A 48 0.55 12.90 0.75
CA GLU A 48 -0.59 12.35 0.03
C GLU A 48 -1.87 12.54 0.84
N CYS A 49 -1.80 12.40 2.15
CA CYS A 49 -2.95 12.66 3.00
C CYS A 49 -3.35 14.12 2.95
N LYS A 50 -2.37 15.02 2.91
CA LYS A 50 -2.63 16.44 2.88
C LYS A 50 -3.37 16.84 1.60
N VAL A 51 -2.92 16.33 0.46
CA VAL A 51 -3.56 16.65 -0.81
C VAL A 51 -4.70 15.70 -1.17
N ARG A 52 -4.93 14.69 -0.35
CA ARG A 52 -6.03 13.74 -0.50
C ARG A 52 -5.94 12.96 -1.81
N LYS A 53 -4.73 12.56 -2.18
CA LYS A 53 -4.51 11.95 -3.47
C LYS A 53 -3.25 11.11 -3.45
N TYR A 54 -3.33 9.90 -3.98
CA TYR A 54 -2.14 9.06 -4.10
C TYR A 54 -1.29 9.53 -5.27
N ASN A 55 0.01 9.28 -5.19
CA ASN A 55 0.94 9.63 -6.26
C ASN A 55 0.78 8.65 -7.42
N SER A 56 1.61 8.81 -8.45
CA SER A 56 1.50 7.99 -9.65
C SER A 56 1.71 6.50 -9.37
N GLN A 57 2.58 6.18 -8.43
CA GLN A 57 2.80 4.79 -8.06
C GLN A 57 1.55 4.20 -7.42
N GLY A 58 0.93 4.96 -6.54
CA GLY A 58 -0.32 4.51 -5.90
C GLY A 58 -1.43 4.31 -6.92
N ILE A 59 -1.51 5.21 -7.89
CA ILE A 59 -2.51 5.08 -8.94
C ILE A 59 -2.29 3.80 -9.74
N GLU A 60 -1.03 3.46 -10.03
CA GLU A 60 -0.74 2.23 -10.76
C GLU A 60 -1.12 0.99 -9.94
N ILE A 61 -0.89 1.03 -8.64
CA ILE A 61 -1.28 -0.07 -7.76
C ILE A 61 -2.81 -0.24 -7.77
N ILE A 62 -3.54 0.86 -7.72
CA ILE A 62 -5.00 0.83 -7.74
C ILE A 62 -5.48 0.18 -9.04
N LYS A 63 -4.91 0.58 -10.17
CA LYS A 63 -5.29 0.03 -11.46
C LYS A 63 -5.00 -1.45 -11.54
N TRP A 64 -3.84 -1.86 -11.05
CA TRP A 64 -3.44 -3.26 -11.09
C TRP A 64 -4.38 -4.12 -10.25
N CYS A 65 -4.71 -3.66 -9.05
CA CYS A 65 -5.62 -4.41 -8.18
C CYS A 65 -6.99 -4.54 -8.83
N LYS A 66 -7.47 -3.47 -9.45
CA LYS A 66 -8.77 -3.49 -10.10
C LYS A 66 -8.77 -4.47 -11.27
N SER A 67 -7.73 -4.44 -12.08
CA SER A 67 -7.64 -5.31 -13.25
C SER A 67 -7.52 -6.78 -12.87
N ASN A 68 -6.96 -7.07 -11.73
CA ASN A 68 -6.72 -8.43 -11.30
C ASN A 68 -7.69 -8.89 -10.22
N HIS A 69 -8.71 -8.10 -9.94
CA HIS A 69 -9.75 -8.43 -8.95
C HIS A 69 -9.15 -8.73 -7.57
N ILE A 70 -8.17 -7.94 -7.17
CA ILE A 70 -7.52 -8.08 -5.87
C ILE A 70 -8.13 -7.08 -4.92
N MET A 71 -8.45 -7.54 -3.70
CA MET A 71 -9.01 -6.68 -2.68
C MET A 71 -8.01 -5.59 -2.32
N LEU A 72 -8.45 -4.35 -2.36
CA LEU A 72 -7.59 -3.21 -2.08
C LEU A 72 -8.21 -2.38 -0.97
N ILE A 73 -7.41 -2.10 0.04
CA ILE A 73 -7.80 -1.22 1.13
C ILE A 73 -6.98 0.05 0.97
N LYS A 74 -7.66 1.19 0.85
CA LYS A 74 -6.99 2.47 0.67
C LYS A 74 -7.19 3.32 1.92
N ASP A 75 -6.11 3.67 2.59
CA ASP A 75 -6.23 4.40 3.84
C ASP A 75 -6.78 5.81 3.65
N LEU A 76 -6.63 6.42 2.49
CA LEU A 76 -7.25 7.72 2.25
C LEU A 76 -8.77 7.64 2.30
N ASP A 77 -9.33 6.46 2.04
CA ASP A 77 -10.79 6.25 2.14
C ASP A 77 -11.21 5.84 3.54
N CYS A 78 -10.25 5.68 4.45
CA CYS A 78 -10.52 5.14 5.78
C CYS A 78 -10.27 6.15 6.89
N GLY A 79 -10.18 7.42 6.54
CA GLY A 79 -10.08 8.45 7.57
C GLY A 79 -8.68 8.86 7.98
N PHE A 80 -7.65 8.39 7.27
CA PHE A 80 -6.31 8.85 7.55
C PHE A 80 -6.15 10.30 7.14
N THR A 81 -5.46 11.08 7.97
CA THR A 81 -5.19 12.48 7.71
C THR A 81 -3.74 12.78 8.06
N GLU A 82 -3.31 13.97 7.71
CA GLU A 82 -1.97 14.42 7.99
C GLU A 82 -1.64 14.35 9.49
N SER A 83 -2.64 14.55 10.34
CA SER A 83 -2.43 14.54 11.78
C SER A 83 -2.16 13.14 12.36
N ASP A 84 -2.26 12.11 11.54
CA ASP A 84 -1.96 10.75 11.97
C ASP A 84 -0.47 10.42 11.82
N TYR A 85 0.33 11.37 11.35
CA TYR A 85 1.74 11.16 11.09
C TYR A 85 2.60 11.93 12.08
N ARG A 86 3.74 11.35 12.46
CA ARG A 86 4.69 12.07 13.30
C ARG A 86 5.78 12.72 12.45
N ASP A 87 5.95 12.28 11.21
CA ASP A 87 6.82 12.94 10.23
C ASP A 87 6.22 12.64 8.84
N GLY A 88 7.01 12.80 7.80
CA GLY A 88 6.48 12.66 6.45
C GLY A 88 5.98 11.28 6.08
N ILE A 89 6.51 10.26 6.74
CA ILE A 89 6.20 8.89 6.35
C ILE A 89 5.82 7.97 7.50
N HIS A 90 6.10 8.35 8.74
CA HIS A 90 5.83 7.47 9.89
C HIS A 90 4.57 7.89 10.61
N ILE A 91 3.66 6.96 10.82
CA ILE A 91 2.44 7.26 11.54
C ILE A 91 2.73 7.34 13.03
N ASN A 92 1.94 8.17 13.71
CA ASN A 92 2.05 8.33 15.14
C ASN A 92 1.13 7.32 15.84
N LYS A 93 1.02 7.47 17.17
CA LYS A 93 0.22 6.52 17.95
C LYS A 93 -1.25 6.49 17.49
N LEU A 94 -1.79 7.64 17.18
CA LEU A 94 -3.18 7.72 16.71
C LEU A 94 -3.31 7.03 15.36
N GLY A 95 -2.36 7.25 14.46
CA GLY A 95 -2.37 6.60 13.16
C GLY A 95 -2.27 5.09 13.30
N GLN A 96 -1.45 4.61 14.22
CA GLN A 96 -1.33 3.17 14.48
C GLN A 96 -2.63 2.57 14.94
N ARG A 97 -3.36 3.27 15.79
CA ARG A 97 -4.67 2.80 16.25
C ARG A 97 -5.67 2.74 15.11
N LYS A 98 -5.65 3.75 14.25
CA LYS A 98 -6.53 3.74 13.09
C LYS A 98 -6.20 2.58 12.17
N LEU A 99 -4.92 2.33 11.93
CA LEU A 99 -4.50 1.23 11.08
C LEU A 99 -4.97 -0.10 11.63
N ALA A 100 -4.78 -0.32 12.93
CA ALA A 100 -5.21 -1.55 13.56
C ALA A 100 -6.71 -1.75 13.43
N TRP A 101 -7.48 -0.69 13.62
CA TRP A 101 -8.93 -0.75 13.51
C TRP A 101 -9.37 -1.07 12.07
N ILE A 102 -8.71 -0.45 11.10
CA ILE A 102 -9.00 -0.70 9.69
C ILE A 102 -8.73 -2.15 9.34
N MET A 103 -7.57 -2.65 9.76
CA MET A 103 -7.21 -4.04 9.48
C MET A 103 -8.19 -4.99 10.11
N GLU A 104 -8.55 -4.74 11.36
CA GLU A 104 -9.52 -5.60 12.04
C GLU A 104 -10.85 -5.61 11.29
N LYS A 105 -11.33 -4.45 10.92
CA LYS A 105 -12.61 -4.32 10.24
C LYS A 105 -12.65 -5.10 8.93
N TYR A 106 -11.61 -4.94 8.12
CA TYR A 106 -11.60 -5.58 6.82
C TYR A 106 -11.33 -7.08 6.91
N LEU A 107 -10.43 -7.48 7.82
CA LEU A 107 -10.10 -8.90 7.93
C LEU A 107 -11.22 -9.71 8.54
N LYS A 108 -12.00 -9.12 9.42
CA LYS A 108 -13.16 -9.79 9.99
C LYS A 108 -14.21 -10.13 8.94
N GLY A 109 -14.27 -9.35 7.88
CA GLY A 109 -15.23 -9.58 6.82
C GLY A 109 -14.86 -10.72 5.90
N LEU A 110 -13.68 -11.30 6.08
CA LEU A 110 -13.22 -12.38 5.21
C LEU A 110 -13.51 -13.73 5.85
N SER A 111 -13.87 -14.68 5.00
CA SER A 111 -14.07 -16.06 5.47
C SER A 111 -12.74 -16.76 5.34
N LEU A 112 -11.91 -16.65 6.33
CA LEU A 112 -10.59 -17.29 6.30
C LEU A 112 -10.53 -18.62 7.10
#